data_d54c02192d1c8d5de6d7af5e1170b5ae
#
_entry.id   d54c02192d1c8d5de6d7af5e1170b5ae
#
_cell.length_a   1.000
_cell.length_b   1.000
_cell.length_c   1.000
_cell.angle_alpha   90.00
_cell.angle_beta   90.00
_cell.angle_gamma   90.00
#
_symmetry.space_group_name_H-M   'P 1'
#
loop_
_entity.id
_entity.type
_entity.pdbx_description
1 polymer ?
#
loop_
_entity_poly.entity_id
_entity_poly.type
_entity_poly.pdbx_seq_one_letter_code
_entity_poly.pdbx_strand_id
1 'polypeptide(L)'
;MPEHPPLQLDPRQRAMLAEMGVRVWLPEDAAPIPQEPALAYAAPAPAAAQIASKAAPVRAAPAPSVAAPAASQPAFNPGPRPQVQTLDWPALTQAAATCQACSMCQGRKNTVLHAPAVVGQTADWLVVGEAPDEEEDRQGAAFVGDAGVLLDNMLAALGLKRLALQGQGAEPESAPTEPAHSAYLSHALQCRPPAGRSPQLADVAVCRAYLEREIALVRPKVILAMGRLAALAVLSDQPALLAQPMGKQRGTLHRFQGIPVVITYSPYYLLRNSAEKAKAWLDLNLAADALASA
;
A
#
# COMPACT_ATOMS: atom_id res chain seq x y z
N MET A 1 -10.81 22.70 22.15
CA MET A 1 -10.31 21.50 21.47
C MET A 1 -11.41 20.47 21.55
N PRO A 2 -11.94 19.92 20.47
CA PRO A 2 -12.95 18.86 20.57
C PRO A 2 -12.28 17.60 21.14
N GLU A 3 -12.75 17.17 22.30
CA GLU A 3 -12.37 15.88 22.89
C GLU A 3 -12.92 14.77 22.00
N HIS A 4 -12.02 14.04 21.35
CA HIS A 4 -12.41 12.83 20.64
C HIS A 4 -12.76 11.75 21.69
N PRO A 5 -13.90 11.06 21.56
CA PRO A 5 -14.21 9.96 22.45
C PRO A 5 -13.12 8.90 22.38
N PRO A 6 -12.74 8.27 23.49
CA PRO A 6 -11.73 7.21 23.51
C PRO A 6 -12.15 6.07 22.58
N LEU A 7 -11.21 5.59 21.79
CA LEU A 7 -11.42 4.48 20.86
C LEU A 7 -11.76 3.22 21.65
N GLN A 8 -13.01 2.76 21.58
CA GLN A 8 -13.43 1.51 22.21
C GLN A 8 -13.14 0.36 21.25
N LEU A 9 -12.11 -0.43 21.57
CA LEU A 9 -11.75 -1.61 20.81
C LEU A 9 -12.39 -2.84 21.44
N ASP A 10 -13.05 -3.66 20.63
CA ASP A 10 -13.56 -4.95 21.08
C ASP A 10 -12.43 -5.99 21.28
N PRO A 11 -12.68 -7.14 21.95
CA PRO A 11 -11.65 -8.15 22.19
C PRO A 11 -10.99 -8.70 20.92
N ARG A 12 -11.75 -8.83 19.83
CA ARG A 12 -11.25 -9.30 18.54
C ARG A 12 -10.31 -8.28 17.91
N GLN A 13 -10.69 -7.01 17.89
CA GLN A 13 -9.85 -5.92 17.37
C GLN A 13 -8.53 -5.81 18.16
N ARG A 14 -8.55 -6.05 19.47
CA ARG A 14 -7.33 -6.05 20.32
C ARG A 14 -6.41 -7.21 20.00
N ALA A 15 -6.96 -8.41 19.88
CA ALA A 15 -6.18 -9.59 19.50
C ALA A 15 -5.47 -9.38 18.15
N MET A 16 -6.16 -8.79 17.21
CA MET A 16 -5.64 -8.51 15.86
C MET A 16 -4.59 -7.41 15.87
N LEU A 17 -4.76 -6.36 16.65
CA LEU A 17 -3.71 -5.35 16.82
C LEU A 17 -2.45 -5.95 17.44
N ALA A 18 -2.61 -6.89 18.37
CA ALA A 18 -1.48 -7.62 18.95
C ALA A 18 -0.75 -8.47 17.91
N GLU A 19 -1.47 -9.19 17.04
CA GLU A 19 -0.89 -9.93 15.89
C GLU A 19 -0.14 -8.99 14.93
N MET A 20 -0.64 -7.78 14.72
CA MET A 20 0.04 -6.74 13.93
C MET A 20 1.22 -6.08 14.67
N GLY A 21 1.60 -6.57 15.85
CA GLY A 21 2.69 -6.02 16.67
C GLY A 21 2.35 -4.68 17.34
N VAL A 22 1.07 -4.29 17.39
CA VAL A 22 0.61 -3.08 18.07
C VAL A 22 0.18 -3.43 19.50
N ARG A 23 0.95 -2.99 20.49
CA ARG A 23 0.54 -3.13 21.91
C ARG A 23 -0.49 -2.06 22.24
N VAL A 24 -1.72 -2.47 22.52
CA VAL A 24 -2.79 -1.58 22.99
C VAL A 24 -2.73 -1.56 24.52
N TRP A 25 -2.38 -0.41 25.10
CA TRP A 25 -2.48 -0.18 26.53
C TRP A 25 -3.91 0.25 26.84
N LEU A 26 -4.61 -0.54 27.63
CA LEU A 26 -5.87 -0.13 28.25
C LEU A 26 -5.53 0.40 29.65
N PRO A 27 -6.17 1.49 30.09
CA PRO A 27 -6.20 1.77 31.50
C PRO A 27 -6.84 0.54 32.20
N GLU A 28 -6.15 -0.09 33.13
CA GLU A 28 -6.80 -0.98 34.08
C GLU A 28 -7.94 -0.18 34.68
N ASP A 29 -9.11 -0.80 34.84
CA ASP A 29 -10.30 -0.16 35.36
C ASP A 29 -9.92 0.73 36.53
N ALA A 30 -9.85 2.03 36.32
CA ALA A 30 -9.51 2.99 37.35
C ALA A 30 -10.63 2.95 38.35
N ALA A 31 -10.35 2.39 39.54
CA ALA A 31 -11.20 2.58 40.69
C ALA A 31 -11.51 4.08 40.84
N PRO A 32 -12.73 4.47 41.15
CA PRO A 32 -13.10 5.88 41.20
C PRO A 32 -12.16 6.64 42.13
N ILE A 33 -11.38 7.57 41.55
CA ILE A 33 -10.50 8.45 42.30
C ILE A 33 -11.39 9.31 43.21
N PRO A 34 -11.17 9.31 44.55
CA PRO A 34 -11.88 10.22 45.43
C PRO A 34 -11.60 11.65 44.97
N GLN A 35 -12.65 12.41 44.67
CA GLN A 35 -12.52 13.83 44.32
C GLN A 35 -12.03 14.58 45.56
N GLU A 36 -10.75 14.95 45.60
CA GLU A 36 -10.26 15.99 46.48
C GLU A 36 -10.87 17.35 46.13
N PRO A 37 -11.26 18.18 47.09
CA PRO A 37 -11.87 19.47 46.80
C PRO A 37 -10.87 20.38 46.07
N ALA A 38 -11.32 20.96 44.95
CA ALA A 38 -10.57 21.87 44.12
C ALA A 38 -10.06 23.06 44.93
N LEU A 39 -8.74 23.09 45.19
CA LEU A 39 -8.05 24.29 45.63
C LEU A 39 -7.97 25.23 44.43
N ALA A 40 -8.67 26.34 44.53
CA ALA A 40 -8.66 27.40 43.49
C ALA A 40 -7.25 27.98 43.37
N TYR A 41 -6.56 27.61 42.30
CA TYR A 41 -5.29 28.22 41.93
C TYR A 41 -5.58 29.52 41.18
N ALA A 42 -5.34 30.66 41.83
CA ALA A 42 -5.44 31.97 41.20
C ALA A 42 -4.30 32.11 40.16
N ALA A 43 -4.69 32.30 38.91
CA ALA A 43 -3.76 32.55 37.81
C ALA A 43 -3.09 33.93 38.00
N PRO A 44 -1.76 34.06 37.88
CA PRO A 44 -1.11 35.37 37.81
C PRO A 44 -1.37 35.99 36.43
N ALA A 45 -1.70 37.30 36.47
CA ALA A 45 -1.92 38.12 35.27
C ALA A 45 -0.65 38.21 34.38
N PRO A 46 -0.81 38.24 33.05
CA PRO A 46 0.35 38.36 32.17
C PRO A 46 0.92 39.77 32.20
N ALA A 47 2.17 39.90 32.64
CA ALA A 47 2.95 41.12 32.50
C ALA A 47 3.33 41.29 31.01
N ALA A 48 2.82 42.34 30.39
CA ALA A 48 3.19 42.74 29.03
C ALA A 48 4.64 43.26 29.02
N ALA A 49 5.59 42.43 28.56
CA ALA A 49 6.92 42.87 28.21
C ALA A 49 6.93 43.33 26.75
N GLN A 50 6.96 44.64 26.53
CA GLN A 50 7.20 45.25 25.21
C GLN A 50 8.66 45.01 24.84
N ILE A 51 8.94 44.07 23.96
CA ILE A 51 10.24 43.96 23.27
C ILE A 51 10.16 44.76 21.98
N ALA A 52 10.76 45.95 21.98
CA ALA A 52 10.94 46.75 20.78
C ALA A 52 11.92 46.02 19.83
N SER A 53 11.39 45.49 18.76
CA SER A 53 12.14 44.89 17.66
C SER A 53 12.74 45.98 16.80
N LYS A 54 14.05 46.18 16.91
CA LYS A 54 14.85 47.02 16.03
C LYS A 54 15.24 46.19 14.82
N ALA A 55 14.39 46.20 13.77
CA ALA A 55 14.66 45.56 12.51
C ALA A 55 15.78 46.29 11.77
N ALA A 56 16.95 45.67 11.64
CA ALA A 56 17.97 46.07 10.67
C ALA A 56 17.65 45.42 9.32
N PRO A 57 17.82 46.10 8.18
CA PRO A 57 17.55 45.50 6.87
C PRO A 57 18.61 44.44 6.54
N VAL A 58 18.20 43.17 6.52
CA VAL A 58 19.04 42.08 6.00
C VAL A 58 19.06 42.20 4.47
N ARG A 59 20.19 42.59 3.95
CA ARG A 59 20.50 42.61 2.52
C ARG A 59 20.43 41.17 2.00
N ALA A 60 19.46 40.87 1.16
CA ALA A 60 19.32 39.58 0.51
C ALA A 60 20.56 39.29 -0.34
N ALA A 61 21.34 38.29 0.04
CA ALA A 61 22.38 37.72 -0.81
C ALA A 61 21.66 36.91 -1.93
N PRO A 62 22.15 37.02 -3.18
CA PRO A 62 21.59 36.18 -4.26
C PRO A 62 21.89 34.71 -3.94
N ALA A 63 20.82 33.89 -3.93
CA ALA A 63 20.96 32.46 -3.81
C ALA A 63 21.82 31.93 -4.98
N PRO A 64 22.81 31.06 -4.72
CA PRO A 64 23.52 30.41 -5.80
C PRO A 64 22.54 29.50 -6.53
N SER A 65 22.19 29.84 -7.76
CA SER A 65 21.54 28.95 -8.70
C SER A 65 22.53 27.85 -9.06
N VAL A 66 22.55 26.79 -8.29
CA VAL A 66 23.21 25.54 -8.69
C VAL A 66 22.27 24.84 -9.60
N ALA A 67 22.31 25.16 -10.89
CA ALA A 67 21.81 24.29 -11.93
C ALA A 67 22.68 23.01 -11.88
N ALA A 68 22.22 21.99 -11.16
CA ALA A 68 22.79 20.66 -11.29
C ALA A 68 22.66 20.27 -12.77
N PRO A 69 23.76 19.84 -13.43
CA PRO A 69 23.64 19.30 -14.77
C PRO A 69 22.69 18.13 -14.70
N ALA A 70 21.52 18.24 -15.33
CA ALA A 70 20.67 17.12 -15.62
C ALA A 70 21.54 16.16 -16.45
N ALA A 71 22.06 15.12 -15.82
CA ALA A 71 22.70 14.03 -16.52
C ALA A 71 21.67 13.54 -17.54
N SER A 72 21.92 13.79 -18.80
CA SER A 72 21.12 13.33 -19.92
C SER A 72 21.16 11.80 -19.87
N GLN A 73 20.13 11.20 -19.25
CA GLN A 73 19.92 9.77 -19.31
C GLN A 73 19.77 9.41 -20.79
N PRO A 74 20.43 8.34 -21.26
CA PRO A 74 20.28 7.91 -22.63
C PRO A 74 18.80 7.78 -22.94
N ALA A 75 18.35 8.33 -24.07
CA ALA A 75 16.96 8.32 -24.47
C ALA A 75 16.48 6.86 -24.54
N PHE A 76 15.61 6.47 -23.60
CA PHE A 76 15.00 5.14 -23.62
C PHE A 76 14.06 5.08 -24.82
N ASN A 77 14.29 4.12 -25.71
CA ASN A 77 13.40 3.87 -26.82
C ASN A 77 12.41 2.75 -26.39
N PRO A 78 11.15 3.08 -26.08
CA PRO A 78 10.19 2.09 -25.59
C PRO A 78 9.87 1.07 -26.68
N GLY A 79 9.84 -0.19 -26.31
CA GLY A 79 9.30 -1.27 -27.11
C GLY A 79 7.77 -1.15 -27.30
N PRO A 80 7.18 -2.03 -28.11
CA PRO A 80 5.74 -2.03 -28.34
C PRO A 80 4.98 -2.27 -27.03
N ARG A 81 3.77 -1.68 -26.93
CA ARG A 81 2.89 -1.93 -25.79
C ARG A 81 2.49 -3.41 -25.76
N PRO A 82 2.50 -4.04 -24.56
CA PRO A 82 2.17 -5.45 -24.47
C PRO A 82 0.68 -5.69 -24.79
N GLN A 83 0.43 -6.63 -25.68
CA GLN A 83 -0.92 -7.13 -25.99
C GLN A 83 -1.16 -8.39 -25.16
N VAL A 84 -1.60 -8.20 -23.90
CA VAL A 84 -1.68 -9.29 -22.92
C VAL A 84 -3.11 -9.71 -22.56
N GLN A 85 -4.12 -9.06 -23.16
CA GLN A 85 -5.53 -9.19 -22.78
C GLN A 85 -6.09 -10.61 -22.87
N THR A 86 -5.52 -11.44 -23.75
CA THR A 86 -5.96 -12.81 -24.01
C THR A 86 -4.98 -13.89 -23.56
N LEU A 87 -3.82 -13.49 -23.01
CA LEU A 87 -2.77 -14.44 -22.62
C LEU A 87 -3.22 -15.29 -21.43
N ASP A 88 -2.86 -16.55 -21.43
CA ASP A 88 -2.90 -17.42 -20.26
C ASP A 88 -1.72 -17.12 -19.30
N TRP A 89 -1.67 -17.79 -18.15
CA TRP A 89 -0.64 -17.55 -17.14
C TRP A 89 0.78 -17.76 -17.66
N PRO A 90 1.12 -18.87 -18.36
CA PRO A 90 2.49 -19.07 -18.89
C PRO A 90 2.90 -17.98 -19.86
N ALA A 91 2.04 -17.61 -20.79
CA ALA A 91 2.33 -16.56 -21.78
C ALA A 91 2.40 -15.17 -21.13
N LEU A 92 1.57 -14.90 -20.12
CA LEU A 92 1.56 -13.63 -19.37
C LEU A 92 2.86 -13.44 -18.57
N THR A 93 3.30 -14.46 -17.84
CA THR A 93 4.57 -14.43 -17.09
C THR A 93 5.76 -14.24 -18.01
N GLN A 94 5.79 -14.94 -19.15
CA GLN A 94 6.84 -14.78 -20.16
C GLN A 94 6.83 -13.37 -20.76
N ALA A 95 5.66 -12.83 -21.09
CA ALA A 95 5.52 -11.47 -21.62
C ALA A 95 6.00 -10.42 -20.58
N ALA A 96 5.70 -10.59 -19.30
CA ALA A 96 6.18 -9.71 -18.25
C ALA A 96 7.70 -9.78 -18.09
N ALA A 97 8.27 -10.98 -18.11
CA ALA A 97 9.72 -11.19 -17.98
C ALA A 97 10.53 -10.53 -19.10
N THR A 98 9.99 -10.45 -20.30
CA THR A 98 10.67 -9.88 -21.49
C THR A 98 10.22 -8.48 -21.87
N CYS A 99 9.28 -7.89 -21.12
CA CYS A 99 8.67 -6.58 -21.43
C CYS A 99 9.71 -5.45 -21.42
N GLN A 100 9.68 -4.62 -22.47
CA GLN A 100 10.52 -3.42 -22.64
C GLN A 100 9.68 -2.20 -23.02
N ALA A 101 8.40 -2.17 -22.66
CA ALA A 101 7.47 -1.13 -23.09
C ALA A 101 7.61 0.20 -22.32
N CYS A 102 8.34 0.22 -21.20
CA CYS A 102 8.67 1.43 -20.45
C CYS A 102 10.06 1.33 -19.83
N SER A 103 10.63 2.46 -19.45
CA SER A 103 11.99 2.53 -18.91
C SER A 103 12.17 1.87 -17.54
N MET A 104 11.10 1.45 -16.87
CA MET A 104 11.20 0.70 -15.62
C MET A 104 11.91 -0.65 -15.81
N CYS A 105 11.85 -1.24 -17.00
CA CYS A 105 12.54 -2.49 -17.32
C CYS A 105 14.07 -2.41 -17.16
N GLN A 106 14.66 -1.22 -17.21
CA GLN A 106 16.10 -1.02 -17.04
C GLN A 106 16.57 -1.33 -15.60
N GLY A 107 15.69 -1.25 -14.60
CA GLY A 107 15.98 -1.60 -13.19
C GLY A 107 15.70 -3.06 -12.85
N ARG A 108 15.01 -3.79 -13.73
CA ARG A 108 14.52 -5.15 -13.46
C ARG A 108 15.64 -6.18 -13.65
N LYS A 109 15.81 -7.04 -12.62
CA LYS A 109 16.54 -8.32 -12.71
C LYS A 109 15.54 -9.46 -12.89
N ASN A 110 14.50 -9.49 -12.06
CA ASN A 110 13.42 -10.46 -12.13
C ASN A 110 12.05 -9.76 -12.20
N THR A 111 11.05 -10.44 -12.77
CA THR A 111 9.65 -10.01 -12.64
C THR A 111 9.07 -10.59 -11.35
N VAL A 112 8.10 -9.88 -10.77
CA VAL A 112 7.35 -10.34 -9.59
C VAL A 112 5.98 -10.93 -9.96
N LEU A 113 5.65 -10.98 -11.25
CA LEU A 113 4.42 -11.59 -11.76
C LEU A 113 4.60 -13.10 -11.92
N HIS A 114 3.81 -13.87 -11.17
CA HIS A 114 3.83 -15.33 -11.21
C HIS A 114 2.44 -15.93 -11.30
N ALA A 115 2.35 -17.05 -11.99
CA ALA A 115 1.13 -17.85 -12.04
C ALA A 115 0.86 -18.51 -10.67
N PRO A 116 -0.41 -18.74 -10.32
CA PRO A 116 -0.75 -19.65 -9.24
C PRO A 116 -0.10 -21.03 -9.42
N ALA A 117 0.31 -21.66 -8.32
CA ALA A 117 0.95 -22.99 -8.36
C ALA A 117 0.01 -24.06 -8.95
N VAL A 118 -1.29 -23.93 -8.70
CA VAL A 118 -2.33 -24.83 -9.24
C VAL A 118 -3.03 -24.11 -10.40
N VAL A 119 -3.09 -24.75 -11.55
CA VAL A 119 -3.74 -24.24 -12.76
C VAL A 119 -5.24 -24.03 -12.50
N GLY A 120 -5.74 -22.83 -12.84
CA GLY A 120 -7.13 -22.46 -12.67
C GLY A 120 -7.54 -22.06 -11.25
N GLN A 121 -6.60 -22.04 -10.31
CA GLN A 121 -6.84 -21.55 -8.96
C GLN A 121 -7.19 -20.05 -8.98
N THR A 122 -8.21 -19.67 -8.24
CA THR A 122 -8.68 -18.29 -8.06
C THR A 122 -8.47 -17.86 -6.61
N ALA A 123 -8.56 -16.56 -6.36
CA ALA A 123 -8.52 -16.00 -5.02
C ALA A 123 -9.58 -14.92 -4.89
N ASP A 124 -10.33 -14.90 -3.80
CA ASP A 124 -11.34 -13.88 -3.57
C ASP A 124 -10.71 -12.50 -3.28
N TRP A 125 -9.47 -12.48 -2.79
CA TRP A 125 -8.72 -11.27 -2.53
C TRP A 125 -7.59 -11.07 -3.53
N LEU A 126 -7.50 -9.85 -4.06
CA LEU A 126 -6.33 -9.36 -4.79
C LEU A 126 -5.71 -8.21 -4.01
N VAL A 127 -4.45 -8.36 -3.62
CA VAL A 127 -3.66 -7.30 -3.00
C VAL A 127 -2.72 -6.73 -4.04
N VAL A 128 -2.83 -5.43 -4.30
CA VAL A 128 -2.00 -4.72 -5.27
C VAL A 128 -1.07 -3.76 -4.54
N GLY A 129 0.23 -3.99 -4.64
CA GLY A 129 1.28 -3.09 -4.15
C GLY A 129 1.69 -2.04 -5.18
N GLU A 130 2.73 -1.27 -4.88
CA GLU A 130 3.18 -0.17 -5.72
C GLU A 130 4.14 -0.64 -6.82
N ALA A 131 5.41 -0.77 -6.51
CA ALA A 131 6.47 -1.24 -7.40
C ALA A 131 7.42 -2.12 -6.60
N PRO A 132 8.06 -3.11 -7.23
CA PRO A 132 9.04 -3.94 -6.55
C PRO A 132 10.21 -3.13 -6.00
N ASP A 133 10.68 -3.48 -4.83
CA ASP A 133 11.92 -3.00 -4.25
C ASP A 133 13.13 -3.84 -4.71
N GLU A 134 14.28 -3.63 -4.07
CA GLU A 134 15.51 -4.35 -4.43
C GLU A 134 15.46 -5.82 -4.05
N GLU A 135 14.88 -6.12 -2.91
CA GLU A 135 14.78 -7.49 -2.41
C GLU A 135 13.76 -8.30 -3.21
N GLU A 136 12.62 -7.70 -3.53
CA GLU A 136 11.59 -8.30 -4.38
C GLU A 136 12.10 -8.58 -5.79
N ASP A 137 12.82 -7.61 -6.38
CA ASP A 137 13.46 -7.79 -7.70
C ASP A 137 14.56 -8.87 -7.66
N ARG A 138 15.32 -8.96 -6.56
CA ARG A 138 16.36 -9.97 -6.39
C ARG A 138 15.78 -11.38 -6.25
N GLN A 139 14.70 -11.52 -5.49
CA GLN A 139 14.04 -12.81 -5.26
C GLN A 139 13.03 -13.16 -6.36
N GLY A 140 12.58 -12.18 -7.13
CA GLY A 140 11.49 -12.34 -8.10
C GLY A 140 10.15 -12.62 -7.43
N ALA A 141 9.90 -12.07 -6.23
CA ALA A 141 8.69 -12.34 -5.46
C ALA A 141 8.11 -11.05 -4.88
N ALA A 142 6.80 -10.91 -4.94
CA ALA A 142 6.10 -9.75 -4.38
C ALA A 142 6.01 -9.83 -2.85
N PHE A 143 6.18 -8.69 -2.19
CA PHE A 143 6.06 -8.54 -0.74
C PHE A 143 6.95 -9.51 0.06
N VAL A 144 8.25 -9.37 -0.10
CA VAL A 144 9.26 -10.09 0.70
C VAL A 144 9.80 -9.23 1.84
N GLY A 145 10.67 -9.80 2.68
CA GLY A 145 11.28 -9.11 3.82
C GLY A 145 10.27 -8.64 4.86
N ASP A 146 10.61 -7.60 5.63
CA ASP A 146 9.80 -7.10 6.74
C ASP A 146 8.40 -6.61 6.29
N ALA A 147 8.32 -6.01 5.11
CA ALA A 147 7.04 -5.58 4.53
C ALA A 147 6.14 -6.78 4.21
N GLY A 148 6.74 -7.85 3.73
CA GLY A 148 6.04 -9.11 3.47
C GLY A 148 5.54 -9.76 4.77
N VAL A 149 6.38 -9.82 5.81
CA VAL A 149 5.98 -10.34 7.13
C VAL A 149 4.82 -9.53 7.71
N LEU A 150 4.89 -8.19 7.62
CA LEU A 150 3.77 -7.36 8.07
C LEU A 150 2.48 -7.65 7.29
N LEU A 151 2.56 -7.77 5.96
CA LEU A 151 1.41 -8.10 5.13
C LEU A 151 0.83 -9.48 5.49
N ASP A 152 1.69 -10.48 5.73
CA ASP A 152 1.24 -11.81 6.13
C ASP A 152 0.46 -11.78 7.45
N ASN A 153 0.94 -11.03 8.44
CA ASN A 153 0.23 -10.83 9.70
C ASN A 153 -1.12 -10.11 9.49
N MET A 154 -1.16 -9.12 8.58
CA MET A 154 -2.42 -8.44 8.22
C MET A 154 -3.41 -9.39 7.56
N LEU A 155 -2.95 -10.24 6.65
CA LEU A 155 -3.78 -11.26 5.98
C LEU A 155 -4.24 -12.33 6.97
N ALA A 156 -3.33 -12.85 7.80
CA ALA A 156 -3.64 -13.85 8.82
C ALA A 156 -4.70 -13.35 9.82
N ALA A 157 -4.68 -12.06 10.18
CA ALA A 157 -5.68 -11.44 11.03
C ALA A 157 -7.10 -11.44 10.40
N LEU A 158 -7.20 -11.53 9.07
CA LEU A 158 -8.46 -11.73 8.34
C LEU A 158 -8.77 -13.20 8.04
N GLY A 159 -7.94 -14.13 8.48
CA GLY A 159 -8.06 -15.56 8.16
C GLY A 159 -7.61 -15.91 6.74
N LEU A 160 -6.82 -15.04 6.13
CA LEU A 160 -6.34 -15.20 4.75
C LEU A 160 -4.90 -15.73 4.73
N LYS A 161 -4.56 -16.45 3.66
CA LYS A 161 -3.19 -16.86 3.33
C LYS A 161 -2.84 -16.40 1.92
N ARG A 162 -1.56 -16.22 1.66
CA ARG A 162 -1.10 -16.01 0.28
C ARG A 162 -1.46 -17.20 -0.59
N LEU A 163 -1.89 -16.92 -1.80
CA LEU A 163 -1.98 -17.95 -2.83
C LEU A 163 -0.57 -18.44 -3.17
N ALA A 164 -0.38 -19.77 -3.21
CA ALA A 164 0.90 -20.33 -3.63
C ALA A 164 1.17 -20.03 -5.11
N LEU A 165 2.37 -19.57 -5.43
CA LEU A 165 2.77 -19.18 -6.77
C LEU A 165 3.86 -20.12 -7.30
N GLN A 166 3.91 -20.29 -8.61
CA GLN A 166 4.92 -21.12 -9.28
C GLN A 166 6.33 -20.55 -9.06
N GLY A 167 7.27 -21.45 -8.72
CA GLY A 167 8.68 -21.08 -8.54
C GLY A 167 9.02 -20.39 -7.22
N GLN A 168 8.06 -20.19 -6.30
CA GLN A 168 8.30 -19.51 -5.03
C GLN A 168 8.42 -20.43 -3.80
N GLY A 169 8.73 -21.74 -4.01
CA GLY A 169 9.07 -22.67 -2.95
C GLY A 169 7.96 -22.95 -1.91
N ALA A 170 6.75 -22.46 -2.15
CA ALA A 170 5.61 -22.79 -1.30
C ALA A 170 5.23 -24.25 -1.54
N GLU A 171 5.29 -25.06 -0.49
CA GLU A 171 4.78 -26.43 -0.55
C GLU A 171 3.29 -26.38 -0.90
N PRO A 172 2.85 -27.05 -1.98
CA PRO A 172 1.44 -27.02 -2.44
C PRO A 172 0.46 -27.48 -1.35
N GLU A 173 0.95 -28.29 -0.43
CA GLU A 173 0.17 -28.91 0.65
C GLU A 173 -0.27 -27.92 1.74
N SER A 174 0.42 -26.77 1.88
CA SER A 174 0.06 -25.70 2.83
C SER A 174 -0.75 -24.56 2.21
N ALA A 175 -0.96 -24.57 0.89
CA ALA A 175 -1.68 -23.55 0.18
C ALA A 175 -3.20 -23.64 0.48
N PRO A 176 -3.90 -22.50 0.64
CA PRO A 176 -5.33 -22.52 0.80
C PRO A 176 -5.97 -23.10 -0.47
N THR A 177 -6.83 -24.09 -0.30
CA THR A 177 -7.58 -24.71 -1.41
C THR A 177 -8.84 -23.94 -1.76
N GLU A 178 -9.34 -23.14 -0.80
CA GLU A 178 -10.55 -22.35 -0.97
C GLU A 178 -10.25 -20.91 -1.37
N PRO A 179 -10.88 -20.38 -2.42
CA PRO A 179 -10.69 -18.99 -2.86
C PRO A 179 -10.98 -17.97 -1.76
N ALA A 180 -11.98 -18.24 -0.90
CA ALA A 180 -12.41 -17.37 0.18
C ALA A 180 -11.31 -17.06 1.21
N HIS A 181 -10.33 -17.97 1.36
CA HIS A 181 -9.20 -17.83 2.28
C HIS A 181 -7.88 -17.52 1.58
N SER A 182 -7.95 -17.17 0.28
CA SER A 182 -6.77 -16.96 -0.55
C SER A 182 -6.63 -15.50 -0.97
N ALA A 183 -5.41 -14.97 -0.89
CA ALA A 183 -5.04 -13.67 -1.41
C ALA A 183 -3.95 -13.82 -2.49
N TYR A 184 -4.25 -13.38 -3.71
CA TYR A 184 -3.26 -13.22 -4.76
C TYR A 184 -2.57 -11.88 -4.60
N LEU A 185 -1.24 -11.86 -4.64
CA LEU A 185 -0.41 -10.67 -4.44
C LEU A 185 0.20 -10.23 -5.77
N SER A 186 0.04 -8.97 -6.12
CA SER A 186 0.62 -8.35 -7.32
C SER A 186 1.10 -6.92 -7.02
N HIS A 187 1.72 -6.29 -8.01
CA HIS A 187 2.12 -4.88 -7.97
C HIS A 187 1.57 -4.10 -9.17
N ALA A 188 1.40 -2.79 -8.97
CA ALA A 188 1.06 -1.85 -10.05
C ALA A 188 2.11 -1.84 -11.17
N LEU A 189 3.37 -2.07 -10.81
CA LEU A 189 4.50 -2.21 -11.73
C LEU A 189 5.16 -3.56 -11.54
N GLN A 190 5.50 -4.24 -12.65
CA GLN A 190 6.17 -5.54 -12.61
C GLN A 190 7.70 -5.43 -12.59
N CYS A 191 8.22 -4.22 -12.63
CA CYS A 191 9.64 -3.93 -12.69
C CYS A 191 10.06 -3.02 -11.54
N ARG A 192 11.21 -3.30 -10.93
CA ARG A 192 11.86 -2.37 -10.01
C ARG A 192 12.25 -1.10 -10.76
N PRO A 193 11.89 0.09 -10.25
CA PRO A 193 12.35 1.35 -10.82
C PRO A 193 13.88 1.45 -10.79
N PRO A 194 14.53 1.94 -11.86
CA PRO A 194 15.96 2.22 -11.84
C PRO A 194 16.32 3.19 -10.70
N ALA A 195 17.54 3.09 -10.15
CA ALA A 195 17.99 3.93 -9.06
C ALA A 195 17.83 5.43 -9.38
N GLY A 196 17.24 6.17 -8.46
CA GLY A 196 17.00 7.62 -8.58
C GLY A 196 15.81 8.00 -9.47
N ARG A 197 15.07 7.04 -10.03
CA ARG A 197 13.87 7.31 -10.83
C ARG A 197 12.59 6.93 -10.10
N SER A 198 11.70 7.90 -9.93
CA SER A 198 10.34 7.63 -9.45
C SER A 198 9.44 7.24 -10.62
N PRO A 199 8.57 6.22 -10.47
CA PRO A 199 7.58 5.86 -11.48
C PRO A 199 6.66 7.04 -11.81
N GLN A 200 6.36 7.17 -13.11
CA GLN A 200 5.45 8.18 -13.63
C GLN A 200 4.08 7.57 -13.98
N LEU A 201 3.07 8.40 -14.16
CA LEU A 201 1.74 7.97 -14.59
C LEU A 201 1.79 7.16 -15.89
N ALA A 202 2.66 7.55 -16.83
CA ALA A 202 2.86 6.86 -18.09
C ALA A 202 3.40 5.44 -17.91
N ASP A 203 4.31 5.22 -16.93
CA ASP A 203 4.86 3.90 -16.63
C ASP A 203 3.77 2.97 -16.08
N VAL A 204 2.95 3.50 -15.16
CA VAL A 204 1.79 2.77 -14.60
C VAL A 204 0.78 2.43 -15.70
N ALA A 205 0.47 3.37 -16.58
CA ALA A 205 -0.48 3.15 -17.68
C ALA A 205 -0.04 2.04 -18.66
N VAL A 206 1.27 1.88 -18.86
CA VAL A 206 1.82 0.77 -19.66
C VAL A 206 1.68 -0.57 -18.92
N CYS A 207 2.05 -0.59 -17.64
CA CYS A 207 2.07 -1.81 -16.83
C CYS A 207 0.67 -2.30 -16.44
N ARG A 208 -0.32 -1.39 -16.42
CA ARG A 208 -1.72 -1.67 -16.07
C ARG A 208 -2.32 -2.83 -16.88
N ALA A 209 -1.95 -3.00 -18.12
CA ALA A 209 -2.44 -4.10 -18.96
C ALA A 209 -2.16 -5.49 -18.35
N TYR A 210 -1.01 -5.66 -17.68
CA TYR A 210 -0.69 -6.90 -16.96
C TYR A 210 -1.62 -7.08 -15.75
N LEU A 211 -1.78 -6.03 -14.93
CA LEU A 211 -2.66 -6.07 -13.76
C LEU A 211 -4.11 -6.37 -14.16
N GLU A 212 -4.63 -5.75 -15.22
CA GLU A 212 -5.97 -6.05 -15.73
C GLU A 212 -6.11 -7.50 -16.17
N ARG A 213 -5.06 -8.07 -16.76
CA ARG A 213 -5.06 -9.48 -17.15
C ARG A 213 -4.99 -10.41 -15.92
N GLU A 214 -4.18 -10.08 -14.92
CA GLU A 214 -4.15 -10.80 -13.64
C GLU A 214 -5.54 -10.80 -12.99
N ILE A 215 -6.22 -9.64 -12.93
CA ILE A 215 -7.59 -9.52 -12.41
C ILE A 215 -8.56 -10.46 -13.16
N ALA A 216 -8.49 -10.48 -14.49
CA ALA A 216 -9.33 -11.33 -15.32
C ALA A 216 -9.08 -12.84 -15.10
N LEU A 217 -7.84 -13.22 -14.78
CA LEU A 217 -7.45 -14.62 -14.54
C LEU A 217 -7.73 -15.05 -13.09
N VAL A 218 -7.42 -14.21 -12.11
CA VAL A 218 -7.63 -14.47 -10.68
C VAL A 218 -9.11 -14.40 -10.32
N ARG A 219 -9.87 -13.51 -10.95
CA ARG A 219 -11.30 -13.24 -10.70
C ARG A 219 -11.60 -12.91 -9.24
N PRO A 220 -10.91 -11.89 -8.68
CA PRO A 220 -11.11 -11.52 -7.27
C PRO A 220 -12.50 -10.93 -7.06
N LYS A 221 -13.02 -11.08 -5.83
CA LYS A 221 -14.27 -10.44 -5.39
C LYS A 221 -14.01 -9.12 -4.67
N VAL A 222 -12.78 -8.90 -4.20
CA VAL A 222 -12.35 -7.63 -3.59
C VAL A 222 -10.90 -7.34 -3.96
N ILE A 223 -10.59 -6.05 -4.16
CA ILE A 223 -9.24 -5.57 -4.45
C ILE A 223 -8.80 -4.65 -3.32
N LEU A 224 -7.63 -4.93 -2.73
CA LEU A 224 -6.96 -4.09 -1.75
C LEU A 224 -5.79 -3.37 -2.43
N ALA A 225 -5.94 -2.07 -2.69
CA ALA A 225 -4.90 -1.25 -3.32
C ALA A 225 -4.03 -0.61 -2.25
N MET A 226 -2.78 -1.06 -2.11
CA MET A 226 -1.85 -0.66 -1.06
C MET A 226 -0.86 0.38 -1.57
N GLY A 227 -1.16 1.65 -1.34
CA GLY A 227 -0.32 2.77 -1.75
C GLY A 227 -0.86 3.52 -2.97
N ARG A 228 -0.20 4.65 -3.29
CA ARG A 228 -0.67 5.58 -4.31
C ARG A 228 -0.59 5.01 -5.74
N LEU A 229 0.50 4.32 -6.07
CA LEU A 229 0.65 3.74 -7.41
C LEU A 229 -0.32 2.59 -7.64
N ALA A 230 -0.62 1.79 -6.58
CA ALA A 230 -1.62 0.75 -6.63
C ALA A 230 -3.02 1.33 -6.89
N ALA A 231 -3.40 2.37 -6.13
CA ALA A 231 -4.65 3.09 -6.35
C ALA A 231 -4.76 3.64 -7.78
N LEU A 232 -3.67 4.23 -8.30
CA LEU A 232 -3.60 4.76 -9.66
C LEU A 232 -3.76 3.65 -10.71
N ALA A 233 -3.10 2.50 -10.53
CA ALA A 233 -3.17 1.39 -11.48
C ALA A 233 -4.60 0.81 -11.57
N VAL A 234 -5.29 0.72 -10.45
CA VAL A 234 -6.65 0.15 -10.40
C VAL A 234 -7.71 1.19 -10.78
N LEU A 235 -7.63 2.43 -10.26
CA LEU A 235 -8.68 3.44 -10.35
C LEU A 235 -8.31 4.63 -11.26
N SER A 236 -7.54 4.40 -12.33
CA SER A 236 -7.09 5.45 -13.26
C SER A 236 -8.21 6.22 -13.96
N ASP A 237 -9.41 5.68 -13.98
CA ASP A 237 -10.64 6.30 -14.48
C ASP A 237 -11.26 7.30 -13.50
N GLN A 238 -10.71 7.43 -12.28
CA GLN A 238 -11.17 8.34 -11.23
C GLN A 238 -10.14 9.44 -10.90
N PRO A 239 -9.80 10.33 -11.83
CA PRO A 239 -8.71 11.31 -11.66
C PRO A 239 -8.97 12.29 -10.51
N ALA A 240 -10.22 12.64 -10.23
CA ALA A 240 -10.58 13.52 -9.13
C ALA A 240 -10.28 12.90 -7.75
N LEU A 241 -10.46 11.58 -7.61
CA LEU A 241 -10.07 10.83 -6.42
C LEU A 241 -8.54 10.80 -6.29
N LEU A 242 -7.85 10.46 -7.36
CA LEU A 242 -6.40 10.28 -7.38
C LEU A 242 -5.61 11.59 -7.19
N ALA A 243 -6.23 12.73 -7.43
CA ALA A 243 -5.67 14.05 -7.11
C ALA A 243 -5.67 14.37 -5.61
N GLN A 244 -6.45 13.65 -4.80
CA GLN A 244 -6.53 13.88 -3.36
C GLN A 244 -5.31 13.29 -2.64
N PRO A 245 -4.98 13.80 -1.43
CA PRO A 245 -4.01 13.15 -0.55
C PRO A 245 -4.43 11.72 -0.18
N MET A 246 -3.46 10.81 -0.04
CA MET A 246 -3.69 9.40 0.27
C MET A 246 -4.63 9.18 1.48
N GLY A 247 -4.48 10.01 2.53
CA GLY A 247 -5.34 9.95 3.71
C GLY A 247 -6.83 10.24 3.45
N LYS A 248 -7.17 10.88 2.32
CA LYS A 248 -8.56 11.12 1.89
C LYS A 248 -9.07 10.09 0.87
N GLN A 249 -8.15 9.38 0.20
CA GLN A 249 -8.50 8.32 -0.74
C GLN A 249 -8.90 7.03 -0.02
N ARG A 250 -8.31 6.78 1.18
CA ARG A 250 -8.58 5.59 1.99
C ARG A 250 -9.89 5.71 2.80
N GLY A 251 -10.33 4.60 3.38
CA GLY A 251 -11.50 4.57 4.26
C GLY A 251 -12.84 4.68 3.53
N THR A 252 -12.84 4.52 2.22
CA THR A 252 -14.04 4.52 1.37
C THR A 252 -14.01 3.37 0.38
N LEU A 253 -15.19 2.90 -0.01
CA LEU A 253 -15.34 1.84 -0.98
C LEU A 253 -15.42 2.42 -2.39
N HIS A 254 -14.51 1.99 -3.25
CA HIS A 254 -14.49 2.29 -4.67
C HIS A 254 -14.87 1.06 -5.49
N ARG A 255 -14.94 1.18 -6.82
CA ARG A 255 -15.21 0.05 -7.70
C ARG A 255 -14.34 0.09 -8.94
N PHE A 256 -13.86 -1.08 -9.35
CA PHE A 256 -13.21 -1.33 -10.62
C PHE A 256 -13.95 -2.44 -11.35
N GLN A 257 -14.54 -2.14 -12.49
CA GLN A 257 -15.32 -3.11 -13.29
C GLN A 257 -16.38 -3.89 -12.44
N GLY A 258 -16.99 -3.21 -11.47
CA GLY A 258 -17.97 -3.82 -10.55
C GLY A 258 -17.34 -4.43 -9.29
N ILE A 259 -16.05 -4.74 -9.28
CA ILE A 259 -15.35 -5.32 -8.13
C ILE A 259 -15.13 -4.22 -7.07
N PRO A 260 -15.45 -4.46 -5.79
CA PRO A 260 -15.11 -3.56 -4.69
C PRO A 260 -13.61 -3.33 -4.58
N VAL A 261 -13.20 -2.06 -4.41
CA VAL A 261 -11.80 -1.66 -4.23
C VAL A 261 -11.67 -0.82 -2.97
N VAL A 262 -10.77 -1.21 -2.09
CA VAL A 262 -10.40 -0.42 -0.91
C VAL A 262 -8.95 0.02 -1.03
N ILE A 263 -8.71 1.32 -0.80
CA ILE A 263 -7.37 1.91 -0.79
C ILE A 263 -6.86 1.92 0.65
N THR A 264 -5.61 1.50 0.86
CA THR A 264 -4.94 1.55 2.16
C THR A 264 -3.45 1.90 2.02
N TYR A 265 -2.77 2.07 3.15
CA TYR A 265 -1.33 2.31 3.17
C TYR A 265 -0.54 1.05 2.83
N SER A 266 0.61 1.22 2.16
CA SER A 266 1.52 0.10 1.87
C SER A 266 2.22 -0.40 3.15
N PRO A 267 2.58 -1.69 3.24
CA PRO A 267 3.33 -2.23 4.38
C PRO A 267 4.64 -1.47 4.62
N TYR A 268 5.33 -1.05 3.57
CA TYR A 268 6.56 -0.23 3.66
C TYR A 268 6.33 1.11 4.36
N TYR A 269 5.19 1.75 4.10
CA TYR A 269 4.81 2.98 4.79
C TYR A 269 4.46 2.71 6.26
N LEU A 270 3.73 1.63 6.54
CA LEU A 270 3.29 1.25 7.89
C LEU A 270 4.45 0.83 8.81
N LEU A 271 5.52 0.26 8.26
CA LEU A 271 6.74 -0.04 9.02
C LEU A 271 7.42 1.24 9.54
N ARG A 272 7.39 2.32 8.76
CA ARG A 272 7.96 3.62 9.15
C ARG A 272 7.00 4.47 9.97
N ASN A 273 5.70 4.24 9.83
CA ASN A 273 4.63 5.04 10.44
C ASN A 273 3.66 4.14 11.21
N SER A 274 4.11 3.58 12.33
CA SER A 274 3.36 2.59 13.10
C SER A 274 2.00 3.10 13.61
N ALA A 275 1.86 4.41 13.88
CA ALA A 275 0.60 5.03 14.28
C ALA A 275 -0.51 4.91 13.20
N GLU A 276 -0.14 4.73 11.93
CA GLU A 276 -1.09 4.58 10.84
C GLU A 276 -1.63 3.14 10.69
N LYS A 277 -1.08 2.16 11.41
CA LYS A 277 -1.53 0.75 11.37
C LYS A 277 -3.00 0.60 11.76
N ALA A 278 -3.46 1.37 12.76
CA ALA A 278 -4.88 1.36 13.17
C ALA A 278 -5.81 1.78 12.02
N LYS A 279 -5.39 2.77 11.21
CA LYS A 279 -6.17 3.21 10.05
C LYS A 279 -6.16 2.16 8.94
N ALA A 280 -5.01 1.54 8.67
CA ALA A 280 -4.93 0.42 7.71
C ALA A 280 -5.82 -0.75 8.13
N TRP A 281 -5.90 -1.02 9.44
CA TRP A 281 -6.81 -2.03 9.98
C TRP A 281 -8.28 -1.73 9.68
N LEU A 282 -8.72 -0.48 9.81
CA LEU A 282 -10.09 -0.08 9.44
C LEU A 282 -10.36 -0.31 7.95
N ASP A 283 -9.37 -0.07 7.08
CA ASP A 283 -9.50 -0.32 5.64
C ASP A 283 -9.62 -1.82 5.33
N LEU A 284 -8.85 -2.66 6.03
CA LEU A 284 -8.93 -4.12 5.89
C LEU A 284 -10.31 -4.66 6.28
N ASN A 285 -10.87 -4.17 7.39
CA ASN A 285 -12.23 -4.54 7.78
C ASN A 285 -13.26 -4.08 6.75
N LEU A 286 -13.13 -2.84 6.23
CA LEU A 286 -13.99 -2.35 5.16
C LEU A 286 -13.97 -3.26 3.92
N ALA A 287 -12.78 -3.78 3.55
CA ALA A 287 -12.65 -4.71 2.44
C ALA A 287 -13.31 -6.07 2.74
N ALA A 288 -13.18 -6.57 3.98
CA ALA A 288 -13.84 -7.80 4.41
C ALA A 288 -15.37 -7.67 4.44
N ASP A 289 -15.89 -6.54 4.92
CA ASP A 289 -17.33 -6.25 4.93
C ASP A 289 -17.88 -6.13 3.50
N ALA A 290 -17.12 -5.50 2.59
CA ALA A 290 -17.50 -5.39 1.18
C ALA A 290 -17.57 -6.76 0.50
N LEU A 291 -16.66 -7.69 0.83
CA LEU A 291 -16.70 -9.07 0.35
C LEU A 291 -17.88 -9.84 0.91
N ALA A 292 -18.21 -9.70 2.19
CA ALA A 292 -19.33 -10.38 2.82
C ALA A 292 -20.69 -9.91 2.28
N SER A 293 -20.73 -8.72 1.66
CA SER A 293 -21.95 -8.10 1.11
C SER A 293 -22.10 -8.32 -0.40
N ALA A 294 -21.14 -8.98 -1.06
CA ALA A 294 -21.12 -9.23 -2.50
C ALA A 294 -21.71 -10.60 -2.85
#